data_0b166741f0871459deaf06bccf20c0ba
#
_entry.id   0b166741f0871459deaf06bccf20c0ba
#
_cell.length_a   1.000
_cell.length_b   1.000
_cell.length_c   1.000
_cell.angle_alpha   90.00
_cell.angle_beta   90.00
_cell.angle_gamma   90.00
#
_symmetry.space_group_name_H-M   'P 1'
#
loop_
_entity.id
_entity.type
_entity.pdbx_description
1 polymer ?
#
loop_
_entity_poly.entity_id
_entity_poly.type
_entity_poly.pdbx_seq_one_letter_code
_entity_poly.pdbx_strand_id
1 'polypeptide(L)'
;YLHFDWREMNTDITRIDYRVEVVPRLCELIGIMDPRERQLQALSRICKLQVDVSESCLSAYCDHVLEQLNKGNTKELSKAEDEEFLKCLKALADLKEPEWKRVFSSKVFEKKNDITPSKVFERIYQGAVIEALKYSPQYDEGMSDDEILATHGILSYSQTLEWKGAVEYCLTDRNGTASEEKIDTSSNHYGTVLNAQTLEHAIPTLQKGVEKIIVIENKANYESMEYDPKVLYLFCHGYFSPKEVRFLQMLMKTAPEEIQCYHWGDMDYGGIQIFLYNENNIFPNLIPWKMDEPSYKAALE
;
A
#
# COMPACT_ATOMS: atom_id res chain seq x y z
N TYR A 1 14.93 46.01 19.96
CA TYR A 1 14.62 46.13 21.38
C TYR A 1 14.40 44.76 21.98
N LEU A 2 15.19 44.39 23.01
CA LEU A 2 14.98 43.22 23.85
C LEU A 2 14.52 43.74 25.21
N HIS A 3 13.44 43.16 25.76
CA HIS A 3 12.97 43.38 27.10
C HIS A 3 13.14 42.08 27.89
N PHE A 4 13.72 42.19 29.10
CA PHE A 4 14.03 41.06 29.95
C PHE A 4 13.24 41.11 31.24
N ASP A 5 12.48 40.10 31.57
CA ASP A 5 11.88 39.90 32.88
C ASP A 5 12.83 39.06 33.74
N TRP A 6 13.11 39.53 34.95
CA TRP A 6 14.06 38.93 35.86
C TRP A 6 13.36 38.35 37.09
N ARG A 7 13.85 37.23 37.57
CA ARG A 7 13.45 36.66 38.85
C ARG A 7 14.36 37.21 39.94
N GLU A 8 13.84 37.29 41.16
CA GLU A 8 14.50 37.77 42.39
C GLU A 8 15.93 38.31 42.25
N MET A 9 16.16 39.56 42.62
CA MET A 9 17.47 40.27 42.62
C MET A 9 18.22 40.27 41.25
N ASN A 10 17.54 40.19 40.14
CA ASN A 10 18.15 40.22 38.79
C ASN A 10 19.18 39.12 38.52
N THR A 11 19.03 37.94 39.09
CA THR A 11 19.96 36.80 38.89
C THR A 11 19.55 35.93 37.71
N ASP A 12 18.24 35.72 37.48
CA ASP A 12 17.74 34.81 36.43
C ASP A 12 16.76 35.52 35.51
N ILE A 13 16.96 35.38 34.21
CA ILE A 13 16.02 35.85 33.20
C ILE A 13 14.88 34.84 33.09
N THR A 14 13.64 35.28 33.33
CA THR A 14 12.45 34.42 33.24
C THR A 14 11.73 34.56 31.92
N ARG A 15 11.88 35.74 31.25
CA ARG A 15 11.24 36.01 29.97
C ARG A 15 12.05 37.00 29.17
N ILE A 16 12.07 36.83 27.88
CA ILE A 16 12.65 37.77 26.90
C ILE A 16 11.56 38.12 25.90
N ASP A 17 11.15 39.38 25.87
CA ASP A 17 10.27 39.90 24.84
C ASP A 17 11.07 40.65 23.78
N TYR A 18 10.74 40.40 22.51
CA TYR A 18 11.40 41.04 21.38
C TYR A 18 10.42 41.35 20.26
N ARG A 19 10.75 42.33 19.44
CA ARG A 19 9.97 42.66 18.24
C ARG A 19 10.28 41.64 17.15
N VAL A 20 9.27 41.32 16.36
CA VAL A 20 9.37 40.33 15.28
C VAL A 20 10.44 40.68 14.24
N GLU A 21 10.67 41.98 14.01
CA GLU A 21 11.67 42.49 13.06
C GLU A 21 13.11 42.15 13.46
N VAL A 22 13.38 41.88 14.75
CA VAL A 22 14.74 41.54 15.22
C VAL A 22 15.02 40.04 15.20
N VAL A 23 14.02 39.20 14.91
CA VAL A 23 14.18 37.71 14.87
C VAL A 23 15.29 37.29 13.94
N PRO A 24 15.39 37.78 12.68
CA PRO A 24 16.48 37.36 11.78
C PRO A 24 17.86 37.67 12.39
N ARG A 25 18.03 38.81 13.01
CA ARG A 25 19.28 39.19 13.66
C ARG A 25 19.60 38.35 14.90
N LEU A 26 18.61 37.99 15.67
CA LEU A 26 18.77 37.08 16.80
C LEU A 26 19.19 35.67 16.34
N CYS A 27 18.52 35.14 15.31
CA CYS A 27 18.83 33.88 14.72
C CYS A 27 20.30 33.82 14.18
N GLU A 28 20.71 34.88 13.50
CA GLU A 28 22.09 35.09 13.03
C GLU A 28 23.09 35.04 14.19
N LEU A 29 22.82 35.76 15.30
CA LEU A 29 23.69 35.83 16.45
C LEU A 29 23.87 34.49 17.18
N ILE A 30 22.81 33.64 17.21
CA ILE A 30 22.88 32.32 17.86
C ILE A 30 23.17 31.19 16.88
N GLY A 31 23.39 31.51 15.59
CA GLY A 31 23.80 30.54 14.57
C GLY A 31 22.69 29.58 14.15
N ILE A 32 21.41 29.98 14.23
CA ILE A 32 20.28 29.19 13.75
C ILE A 32 19.60 29.87 12.58
N MET A 33 18.94 29.10 11.73
CA MET A 33 18.13 29.64 10.64
C MET A 33 16.85 30.30 11.17
N ASP A 34 16.46 31.41 10.56
CA ASP A 34 15.16 32.07 10.87
C ASP A 34 14.01 31.07 10.62
N PRO A 35 13.11 30.84 11.59
CA PRO A 35 11.98 29.92 11.43
C PRO A 35 11.12 30.21 10.20
N ARG A 36 10.98 31.46 9.79
CA ARG A 36 10.23 31.86 8.59
C ARG A 36 10.95 31.45 7.31
N GLU A 37 12.26 31.67 7.24
CA GLU A 37 13.09 31.25 6.13
C GLU A 37 13.09 29.72 6.02
N ARG A 38 13.22 29.04 7.13
CA ARG A 38 13.12 27.59 7.24
C ARG A 38 11.79 27.06 6.68
N GLN A 39 10.66 27.68 7.05
CA GLN A 39 9.33 27.33 6.55
C GLN A 39 9.22 27.59 5.04
N LEU A 40 9.71 28.72 4.54
CA LEU A 40 9.69 29.03 3.11
C LEU A 40 10.52 28.03 2.28
N GLN A 41 11.68 27.61 2.78
CA GLN A 41 12.50 26.59 2.13
C GLN A 41 11.78 25.25 2.10
N ALA A 42 11.14 24.82 3.18
CA ALA A 42 10.34 23.61 3.24
C ALA A 42 9.17 23.65 2.25
N LEU A 43 8.41 24.75 2.20
CA LEU A 43 7.35 24.97 1.22
C LEU A 43 7.87 24.84 -0.21
N SER A 44 9.00 25.50 -0.53
CA SER A 44 9.61 25.43 -1.85
C SER A 44 9.99 24.00 -2.25
N ARG A 45 10.55 23.21 -1.33
CA ARG A 45 10.89 21.78 -1.57
C ARG A 45 9.66 20.94 -1.84
N ILE A 46 8.60 21.09 -1.05
CA ILE A 46 7.36 20.33 -1.25
C ILE A 46 6.66 20.76 -2.53
N CYS A 47 6.60 22.05 -2.86
CA CYS A 47 6.06 22.52 -4.15
C CYS A 47 6.81 21.89 -5.34
N LYS A 48 8.14 21.79 -5.25
CA LYS A 48 8.94 21.12 -6.29
C LYS A 48 8.62 19.64 -6.38
N LEU A 49 8.54 18.93 -5.25
CA LEU A 49 8.15 17.54 -5.22
C LEU A 49 6.74 17.35 -5.79
N GLN A 50 5.77 18.19 -5.44
CA GLN A 50 4.40 18.12 -5.95
C GLN A 50 4.32 18.17 -7.47
N VAL A 51 5.15 19.02 -8.11
CA VAL A 51 5.23 19.06 -9.58
C VAL A 51 5.75 17.73 -10.13
N ASP A 52 6.80 17.18 -9.50
CA ASP A 52 7.41 15.90 -9.92
C ASP A 52 6.46 14.70 -9.75
N VAL A 53 5.54 14.73 -8.75
CA VAL A 53 4.66 13.60 -8.39
C VAL A 53 3.18 13.87 -8.69
N SER A 54 2.85 14.89 -9.47
CA SER A 54 1.47 15.38 -9.70
C SER A 54 0.50 14.32 -10.23
N GLU A 55 1.00 13.36 -11.01
CA GLU A 55 0.23 12.25 -11.58
C GLU A 55 0.36 10.94 -10.78
N SER A 56 0.98 10.99 -9.61
CA SER A 56 1.24 9.81 -8.78
C SER A 56 0.28 9.72 -7.58
N CYS A 57 0.32 8.57 -6.90
CA CYS A 57 -0.39 8.32 -5.65
C CYS A 57 0.00 9.27 -4.49
N LEU A 58 1.10 10.02 -4.62
CA LEU A 58 1.64 10.92 -3.60
C LEU A 58 1.16 12.37 -3.74
N SER A 59 0.40 12.71 -4.78
CA SER A 59 -0.11 14.07 -5.01
C SER A 59 -0.92 14.60 -3.81
N ALA A 60 -1.87 13.81 -3.32
CA ALA A 60 -2.72 14.17 -2.17
C ALA A 60 -1.90 14.37 -0.87
N TYR A 61 -0.84 13.59 -0.66
CA TYR A 61 0.07 13.80 0.46
C TYR A 61 0.80 15.14 0.36
N CYS A 62 1.31 15.49 -0.83
CA CYS A 62 1.96 16.78 -1.02
C CYS A 62 1.01 17.94 -0.76
N ASP A 63 -0.24 17.87 -1.22
CA ASP A 63 -1.29 18.86 -0.95
C ASP A 63 -1.53 19.02 0.56
N HIS A 64 -1.65 17.89 1.28
CA HIS A 64 -1.79 17.89 2.72
C HIS A 64 -0.61 18.58 3.42
N VAL A 65 0.63 18.22 3.07
CA VAL A 65 1.83 18.80 3.69
C VAL A 65 1.91 20.31 3.42
N LEU A 66 1.61 20.77 2.19
CA LEU A 66 1.57 22.20 1.88
C LEU A 66 0.53 22.95 2.71
N GLU A 67 -0.65 22.37 2.87
CA GLU A 67 -1.69 22.96 3.73
C GLU A 67 -1.23 23.06 5.19
N GLN A 68 -0.61 22.02 5.74
CA GLN A 68 -0.10 22.00 7.11
C GLN A 68 1.03 23.04 7.31
N LEU A 69 1.97 23.12 6.40
CA LEU A 69 3.07 24.10 6.45
C LEU A 69 2.54 25.53 6.36
N ASN A 70 1.55 25.80 5.49
CA ASN A 70 0.92 27.13 5.38
C ASN A 70 0.16 27.54 6.67
N LYS A 71 -0.40 26.58 7.40
CA LYS A 71 -1.01 26.79 8.72
C LYS A 71 0.01 26.95 9.86
N GLY A 72 1.31 26.84 9.56
CA GLY A 72 2.38 26.93 10.56
C GLY A 72 2.54 25.65 11.40
N ASN A 73 2.02 24.51 10.94
CA ASN A 73 2.20 23.24 11.62
C ASN A 73 3.62 22.72 11.41
N THR A 74 4.40 22.63 12.50
CA THR A 74 5.80 22.25 12.46
C THR A 74 6.02 20.71 12.41
N LYS A 75 4.97 19.91 12.56
CA LYS A 75 5.11 18.42 12.53
C LYS A 75 5.62 17.92 11.20
N GLU A 76 5.19 18.53 10.09
CA GLU A 76 5.64 18.13 8.75
C GLU A 76 6.95 18.82 8.32
N LEU A 77 7.42 19.81 9.09
CA LEU A 77 8.62 20.58 8.74
C LEU A 77 9.88 19.69 8.64
N SER A 78 10.06 18.80 9.61
CA SER A 78 11.22 17.89 9.63
C SER A 78 11.24 16.91 8.44
N LYS A 79 10.08 16.44 8.01
CA LYS A 79 9.96 15.58 6.82
C LYS A 79 10.23 16.37 5.53
N ALA A 80 9.73 17.61 5.45
CA ALA A 80 9.96 18.49 4.32
C ALA A 80 11.42 18.97 4.20
N GLU A 81 12.20 18.89 5.27
CA GLU A 81 13.62 19.20 5.31
C GLU A 81 14.51 17.98 5.00
N ASP A 82 14.00 16.77 5.14
CA ASP A 82 14.76 15.54 4.86
C ASP A 82 14.82 15.28 3.35
N GLU A 83 15.95 15.68 2.75
CA GLU A 83 16.19 15.52 1.30
C GLU A 83 16.19 14.06 0.86
N GLU A 84 16.65 13.13 1.72
CA GLU A 84 16.63 11.71 1.41
C GLU A 84 15.20 11.16 1.44
N PHE A 85 14.36 11.62 2.36
CA PHE A 85 12.94 11.29 2.38
C PHE A 85 12.23 11.79 1.11
N LEU A 86 12.45 13.04 0.71
CA LEU A 86 11.86 13.60 -0.51
C LEU A 86 12.35 12.86 -1.78
N LYS A 87 13.64 12.51 -1.83
CA LYS A 87 14.20 11.65 -2.89
C LYS A 87 13.54 10.28 -2.91
N CYS A 88 13.27 9.70 -1.74
CA CYS A 88 12.57 8.42 -1.63
C CYS A 88 11.13 8.50 -2.18
N LEU A 89 10.37 9.53 -1.83
CA LEU A 89 9.02 9.73 -2.36
C LEU A 89 9.01 9.91 -3.88
N LYS A 90 9.96 10.66 -4.41
CA LYS A 90 10.11 10.81 -5.85
C LYS A 90 10.45 9.48 -6.53
N ALA A 91 11.41 8.73 -6.00
CA ALA A 91 11.78 7.42 -6.54
C ALA A 91 10.61 6.43 -6.51
N LEU A 92 9.75 6.50 -5.49
CA LEU A 92 8.53 5.71 -5.42
C LEU A 92 7.51 6.11 -6.51
N ALA A 93 7.31 7.41 -6.73
CA ALA A 93 6.42 7.91 -7.78
C ALA A 93 6.90 7.54 -9.19
N ASP A 94 8.22 7.43 -9.38
CA ASP A 94 8.85 7.09 -10.66
C ASP A 94 8.88 5.56 -10.95
N LEU A 95 8.43 4.70 -10.01
CA LEU A 95 8.39 3.26 -10.21
C LEU A 95 7.43 2.90 -11.36
N LYS A 96 7.98 2.26 -12.39
CA LYS A 96 7.20 1.74 -13.53
C LYS A 96 6.78 0.29 -13.34
N GLU A 97 7.59 -0.45 -12.61
CA GLU A 97 7.39 -1.87 -12.32
C GLU A 97 7.62 -2.14 -10.84
N PRO A 98 6.92 -3.10 -10.24
CA PRO A 98 7.13 -3.45 -8.84
C PRO A 98 8.57 -3.91 -8.57
N GLU A 99 9.12 -3.46 -7.47
CA GLU A 99 10.48 -3.79 -7.02
C GLU A 99 10.51 -4.40 -5.62
N TRP A 100 11.49 -5.23 -5.39
CA TRP A 100 11.78 -5.74 -4.05
C TRP A 100 12.23 -4.61 -3.12
N LYS A 101 11.67 -4.52 -1.94
CA LYS A 101 11.96 -3.50 -0.91
C LYS A 101 13.47 -3.26 -0.70
N ARG A 102 14.27 -4.34 -0.67
CA ARG A 102 15.73 -4.24 -0.51
C ARG A 102 16.44 -3.71 -1.75
N VAL A 103 15.93 -4.02 -2.93
CA VAL A 103 16.47 -3.52 -4.21
C VAL A 103 16.15 -2.04 -4.35
N PHE A 104 14.89 -1.66 -4.11
CA PHE A 104 14.47 -0.25 -4.05
C PHE A 104 15.34 0.54 -3.08
N SER A 105 15.49 0.07 -1.84
CA SER A 105 16.35 0.71 -0.85
C SER A 105 17.78 0.93 -1.35
N SER A 106 18.39 -0.08 -1.96
CA SER A 106 19.78 0.01 -2.46
C SER A 106 19.95 0.96 -3.63
N LYS A 107 18.90 1.21 -4.43
CA LYS A 107 18.92 2.17 -5.54
C LYS A 107 18.77 3.62 -5.06
N VAL A 108 17.98 3.82 -4.02
CA VAL A 108 17.62 5.16 -3.53
C VAL A 108 18.63 5.71 -2.53
N PHE A 109 19.12 4.84 -1.64
CA PHE A 109 19.93 5.24 -0.48
C PHE A 109 21.36 4.75 -0.55
N GLU A 110 22.24 5.54 0.02
CA GLU A 110 23.60 5.15 0.35
C GLU A 110 23.68 4.57 1.76
N LYS A 111 24.87 4.11 2.16
CA LYS A 111 25.12 3.65 3.54
C LYS A 111 24.90 4.81 4.50
N LYS A 112 24.06 4.59 5.53
CA LYS A 112 23.76 5.60 6.56
C LYS A 112 24.13 5.04 7.92
N ASN A 113 25.10 5.65 8.57
CA ASN A 113 25.73 5.10 9.79
C ASN A 113 26.17 3.64 9.56
N ASP A 114 25.72 2.71 10.42
CA ASP A 114 26.01 1.27 10.31
C ASP A 114 24.95 0.50 9.52
N ILE A 115 23.98 1.21 8.88
CA ILE A 115 22.89 0.60 8.11
C ILE A 115 23.32 0.48 6.65
N THR A 116 23.29 -0.75 6.12
CA THR A 116 23.56 -1.00 4.69
C THR A 116 22.48 -0.38 3.80
N PRO A 117 22.80 0.06 2.57
CA PRO A 117 21.85 0.68 1.65
C PRO A 117 20.54 -0.11 1.51
N SER A 118 20.61 -1.44 1.44
CA SER A 118 19.45 -2.33 1.30
C SER A 118 18.48 -2.33 2.49
N LYS A 119 18.87 -1.77 3.62
CA LYS A 119 18.07 -1.73 4.86
C LYS A 119 17.70 -0.31 5.31
N VAL A 120 18.18 0.73 4.63
CA VAL A 120 17.92 2.13 5.00
C VAL A 120 16.42 2.44 4.90
N PHE A 121 15.78 2.06 3.81
CA PHE A 121 14.34 2.23 3.64
C PHE A 121 13.57 1.61 4.80
N GLU A 122 13.75 0.31 5.03
CA GLU A 122 13.00 -0.45 6.05
C GLU A 122 13.20 0.11 7.47
N ARG A 123 14.43 0.54 7.82
CA ARG A 123 14.76 0.96 9.18
C ARG A 123 14.50 2.42 9.48
N ILE A 124 14.48 3.27 8.46
CA ILE A 124 14.43 4.74 8.67
C ILE A 124 13.19 5.35 8.02
N TYR A 125 12.88 5.00 6.77
CA TYR A 125 11.91 5.74 5.97
C TYR A 125 10.58 5.03 5.77
N GLN A 126 10.52 3.70 5.94
CA GLN A 126 9.32 2.91 5.67
C GLN A 126 8.07 3.46 6.37
N GLY A 127 8.14 3.74 7.67
CA GLY A 127 7.00 4.26 8.41
C GLY A 127 6.51 5.61 7.88
N ALA A 128 7.45 6.54 7.58
CA ALA A 128 7.08 7.85 7.03
C ALA A 128 6.51 7.74 5.60
N VAL A 129 7.00 6.80 4.79
CA VAL A 129 6.46 6.53 3.45
C VAL A 129 5.06 5.92 3.54
N ILE A 130 4.83 4.95 4.42
CA ILE A 130 3.50 4.37 4.66
C ILE A 130 2.51 5.46 5.07
N GLU A 131 2.88 6.35 6.00
CA GLU A 131 2.02 7.48 6.36
C GLU A 131 1.71 8.40 5.17
N ALA A 132 2.65 8.61 4.26
CA ALA A 132 2.41 9.37 3.03
C ALA A 132 1.46 8.63 2.07
N LEU A 133 1.60 7.30 1.96
CA LEU A 133 0.76 6.47 1.10
C LEU A 133 -0.68 6.31 1.58
N LYS A 134 -0.96 6.54 2.87
CA LYS A 134 -2.33 6.58 3.40
C LYS A 134 -3.19 7.71 2.81
N TYR A 135 -2.60 8.69 2.15
CA TYR A 135 -3.31 9.70 1.37
C TYR A 135 -3.65 9.27 -0.06
N SER A 136 -3.15 8.11 -0.50
CA SER A 136 -3.42 7.56 -1.82
C SER A 136 -4.88 7.11 -1.96
N PRO A 137 -5.51 7.30 -3.13
CA PRO A 137 -6.85 6.75 -3.41
C PRO A 137 -6.91 5.21 -3.36
N GLN A 138 -5.77 4.53 -3.40
CA GLN A 138 -5.67 3.07 -3.34
C GLN A 138 -5.50 2.54 -1.90
N TYR A 139 -5.40 3.43 -0.92
CA TYR A 139 -5.30 3.04 0.48
C TYR A 139 -6.67 2.62 1.03
N ASP A 140 -6.67 1.53 1.78
CA ASP A 140 -7.79 1.08 2.60
C ASP A 140 -7.34 0.90 4.06
N GLU A 141 -8.19 1.27 5.02
CA GLU A 141 -7.84 1.25 6.45
C GLU A 141 -7.49 -0.15 6.99
N GLY A 142 -7.99 -1.22 6.34
CA GLY A 142 -7.69 -2.59 6.71
C GLY A 142 -6.33 -3.10 6.23
N MET A 143 -5.64 -2.37 5.36
CA MET A 143 -4.36 -2.81 4.79
C MET A 143 -3.24 -2.82 5.83
N SER A 144 -2.48 -3.91 5.87
CA SER A 144 -1.20 -3.99 6.56
C SER A 144 -0.13 -3.14 5.86
N ASP A 145 0.95 -2.83 6.56
CA ASP A 145 2.08 -2.05 6.03
C ASP A 145 2.66 -2.66 4.73
N ASP A 146 2.77 -4.00 4.67
CA ASP A 146 3.29 -4.68 3.50
C ASP A 146 2.30 -4.66 2.33
N GLU A 147 1.00 -4.69 2.58
CA GLU A 147 -0.04 -4.53 1.55
C GLU A 147 -0.08 -3.11 0.99
N ILE A 148 0.04 -2.09 1.85
CA ILE A 148 0.17 -0.69 1.40
C ILE A 148 1.37 -0.53 0.48
N LEU A 149 2.54 -1.05 0.88
CA LEU A 149 3.74 -0.99 0.07
C LEU A 149 3.60 -1.76 -1.25
N ALA A 150 3.02 -2.97 -1.21
CA ALA A 150 2.83 -3.82 -2.40
C ALA A 150 1.88 -3.18 -3.42
N THR A 151 0.79 -2.55 -2.96
CA THR A 151 -0.15 -1.80 -3.80
C THR A 151 0.54 -0.67 -4.57
N HIS A 152 1.59 -0.08 -3.96
CA HIS A 152 2.38 0.99 -4.55
C HIS A 152 3.71 0.52 -5.16
N GLY A 153 3.85 -0.78 -5.42
CA GLY A 153 4.97 -1.34 -6.17
C GLY A 153 6.20 -1.73 -5.36
N ILE A 154 6.18 -1.67 -4.01
CA ILE A 154 7.29 -2.14 -3.18
C ILE A 154 6.96 -3.50 -2.57
N LEU A 155 7.67 -4.55 -2.98
CA LEU A 155 7.41 -5.92 -2.59
C LEU A 155 8.28 -6.37 -1.42
N SER A 156 7.66 -6.90 -0.38
CA SER A 156 8.32 -7.50 0.79
C SER A 156 8.46 -9.01 0.69
N TYR A 157 7.51 -9.67 0.05
CA TYR A 157 7.44 -11.12 -0.14
C TYR A 157 6.91 -11.48 -1.53
N SER A 158 7.12 -12.73 -1.94
CA SER A 158 6.60 -13.23 -3.21
C SER A 158 5.10 -13.41 -3.13
N GLN A 159 4.39 -12.75 -4.04
CA GLN A 159 2.95 -12.87 -4.19
C GLN A 159 2.60 -14.17 -4.89
N THR A 160 1.58 -14.86 -4.41
CA THR A 160 1.11 -16.13 -4.99
C THR A 160 -0.41 -16.18 -4.91
N LEU A 161 -1.05 -16.58 -6.01
CA LEU A 161 -2.48 -16.87 -6.02
C LEU A 161 -2.67 -18.39 -5.92
N GLU A 162 -3.55 -18.80 -5.02
CA GLU A 162 -3.86 -20.22 -4.77
C GLU A 162 -5.35 -20.47 -4.96
N TRP A 163 -5.68 -21.58 -5.65
CA TRP A 163 -7.07 -21.99 -5.83
C TRP A 163 -7.22 -23.52 -5.93
N LYS A 164 -8.44 -24.00 -5.68
CA LYS A 164 -8.93 -25.36 -6.04
C LYS A 164 -10.09 -25.20 -7.01
N GLY A 165 -10.02 -25.84 -8.17
CA GLY A 165 -11.08 -25.75 -9.17
C GLY A 165 -10.57 -25.69 -10.59
N ALA A 166 -11.49 -25.67 -11.54
CA ALA A 166 -11.22 -25.80 -12.95
C ALA A 166 -10.97 -24.41 -13.59
N VAL A 167 -9.70 -24.03 -13.66
CA VAL A 167 -9.21 -22.87 -14.41
C VAL A 167 -8.28 -23.36 -15.51
N GLU A 168 -8.44 -22.85 -16.71
CA GLU A 168 -7.51 -23.00 -17.81
C GLU A 168 -6.73 -21.69 -17.98
N TYR A 169 -5.44 -21.74 -18.26
CA TYR A 169 -4.68 -20.56 -18.60
C TYR A 169 -3.62 -20.86 -19.66
N CYS A 170 -3.29 -19.87 -20.47
CA CYS A 170 -2.12 -19.88 -21.34
C CYS A 170 -1.12 -18.82 -20.91
N LEU A 171 0.14 -19.00 -21.28
CA LEU A 171 1.20 -18.05 -21.00
C LEU A 171 1.45 -17.13 -22.21
N THR A 172 1.79 -15.89 -21.96
CA THR A 172 2.27 -14.97 -23.00
C THR A 172 3.79 -14.99 -23.07
N ASP A 173 4.32 -14.83 -24.29
CA ASP A 173 5.74 -14.58 -24.50
C ASP A 173 6.15 -13.15 -24.10
N ARG A 174 7.42 -12.80 -24.28
CA ARG A 174 7.96 -11.46 -23.97
C ARG A 174 7.34 -10.33 -24.81
N ASN A 175 6.71 -10.67 -25.93
CA ASN A 175 6.04 -9.71 -26.81
C ASN A 175 4.54 -9.60 -26.50
N GLY A 176 4.06 -10.33 -25.50
CA GLY A 176 2.64 -10.38 -25.13
C GLY A 176 1.79 -11.29 -26.00
N THR A 177 2.40 -12.13 -26.86
CA THR A 177 1.67 -13.10 -27.69
C THR A 177 1.29 -14.32 -26.85
N ALA A 178 0.01 -14.68 -26.84
CA ALA A 178 -0.48 -15.85 -26.11
C ALA A 178 -0.01 -17.16 -26.76
N SER A 179 0.43 -18.09 -25.91
CA SER A 179 0.73 -19.47 -26.34
C SER A 179 -0.56 -20.19 -26.74
N GLU A 180 -0.45 -21.06 -27.74
CA GLU A 180 -1.53 -22.01 -28.10
C GLU A 180 -1.66 -23.14 -27.05
N GLU A 181 -0.61 -23.40 -26.28
CA GLU A 181 -0.61 -24.39 -25.22
C GLU A 181 -1.37 -23.87 -24.01
N LYS A 182 -2.35 -24.66 -23.57
CA LYS A 182 -3.20 -24.36 -22.43
C LYS A 182 -2.88 -25.29 -21.28
N ILE A 183 -2.84 -24.74 -20.09
CA ILE A 183 -2.63 -25.47 -18.85
C ILE A 183 -3.98 -25.56 -18.13
N ASP A 184 -4.47 -26.76 -17.95
CA ASP A 184 -5.72 -27.07 -17.28
C ASP A 184 -5.48 -27.52 -15.84
N THR A 185 -6.13 -26.88 -14.88
CA THR A 185 -5.99 -27.19 -13.45
C THR A 185 -7.11 -28.07 -12.89
N SER A 186 -8.03 -28.56 -13.71
CA SER A 186 -9.17 -29.37 -13.26
C SER A 186 -8.78 -30.68 -12.57
N SER A 187 -7.60 -31.21 -12.88
CA SER A 187 -7.05 -32.42 -12.23
C SER A 187 -6.30 -32.13 -10.91
N ASN A 188 -6.06 -30.87 -10.58
CA ASN A 188 -5.33 -30.46 -9.39
C ASN A 188 -6.27 -30.36 -8.17
N HIS A 189 -6.81 -31.48 -7.74
CA HIS A 189 -7.84 -31.54 -6.70
C HIS A 189 -7.40 -30.97 -5.35
N TYR A 190 -6.09 -30.93 -5.08
CA TYR A 190 -5.54 -30.39 -3.83
C TYR A 190 -5.16 -28.91 -3.91
N GLY A 191 -5.26 -28.31 -5.10
CA GLY A 191 -5.00 -26.90 -5.35
C GLY A 191 -3.88 -26.63 -6.34
N THR A 192 -3.89 -25.43 -6.84
CA THR A 192 -2.87 -24.86 -7.75
C THR A 192 -2.36 -23.56 -7.15
N VAL A 193 -1.05 -23.35 -7.20
CA VAL A 193 -0.40 -22.12 -6.76
C VAL A 193 0.38 -21.52 -7.91
N LEU A 194 0.07 -20.29 -8.31
CA LEU A 194 0.88 -19.54 -9.26
C LEU A 194 1.67 -18.45 -8.54
N ASN A 195 2.95 -18.35 -8.87
CA ASN A 195 3.80 -17.26 -8.40
C ASN A 195 3.55 -15.96 -9.20
N ALA A 196 4.05 -14.85 -8.67
CA ALA A 196 3.87 -13.52 -9.25
C ALA A 196 4.32 -13.38 -10.71
N GLN A 197 5.39 -14.10 -11.11
CA GLN A 197 5.88 -14.06 -12.50
C GLN A 197 4.92 -14.77 -13.45
N THR A 198 4.42 -15.95 -13.05
CA THR A 198 3.44 -16.67 -13.84
C THR A 198 2.13 -15.90 -13.95
N LEU A 199 1.65 -15.31 -12.84
CA LEU A 199 0.43 -14.46 -12.84
C LEU A 199 0.52 -13.27 -13.81
N GLU A 200 1.70 -12.67 -13.94
CA GLU A 200 1.93 -11.55 -14.83
C GLU A 200 1.77 -11.92 -16.31
N HIS A 201 2.14 -13.14 -16.66
CA HIS A 201 2.13 -13.64 -18.04
C HIS A 201 0.98 -14.59 -18.34
N ALA A 202 0.15 -14.94 -17.36
CA ALA A 202 -0.96 -15.85 -17.54
C ALA A 202 -2.23 -15.11 -18.00
N ILE A 203 -2.90 -15.71 -18.99
CA ILE A 203 -4.26 -15.31 -19.43
C ILE A 203 -5.21 -16.43 -19.00
N PRO A 204 -5.99 -16.22 -17.92
CA PRO A 204 -6.91 -17.23 -17.42
C PRO A 204 -8.22 -17.28 -18.18
N THR A 205 -8.83 -18.44 -18.14
CA THR A 205 -10.19 -18.71 -18.61
C THR A 205 -10.89 -19.60 -17.59
N LEU A 206 -12.07 -19.22 -17.14
CA LEU A 206 -12.88 -20.08 -16.29
C LEU A 206 -13.47 -21.21 -17.13
N GLN A 207 -13.29 -22.46 -16.69
CA GLN A 207 -13.79 -23.59 -17.43
C GLN A 207 -15.33 -23.68 -17.39
N LYS A 208 -15.88 -24.19 -18.48
CA LYS A 208 -17.32 -24.47 -18.60
C LYS A 208 -17.73 -25.50 -17.54
N GLY A 209 -18.80 -25.21 -16.81
CA GLY A 209 -19.32 -26.06 -15.75
C GLY A 209 -19.03 -25.57 -14.35
N VAL A 210 -18.12 -24.60 -14.16
CA VAL A 210 -18.00 -23.87 -12.90
C VAL A 210 -19.21 -22.96 -12.74
N GLU A 211 -19.96 -23.17 -11.66
CA GLU A 211 -21.22 -22.45 -11.35
C GLU A 211 -21.02 -21.41 -10.25
N LYS A 212 -19.97 -21.59 -9.41
CA LYS A 212 -19.71 -20.74 -8.23
C LYS A 212 -18.23 -20.45 -8.06
N ILE A 213 -17.95 -19.24 -7.57
CA ILE A 213 -16.62 -18.86 -7.07
C ILE A 213 -16.77 -18.55 -5.57
N ILE A 214 -15.92 -19.12 -4.74
CA ILE A 214 -15.92 -18.90 -3.30
C ILE A 214 -14.54 -18.42 -2.87
N VAL A 215 -14.46 -17.16 -2.45
CA VAL A 215 -13.25 -16.54 -1.90
C VAL A 215 -13.21 -16.82 -0.41
N ILE A 216 -12.12 -17.39 0.10
CA ILE A 216 -11.98 -17.82 1.49
C ILE A 216 -10.73 -17.20 2.09
N GLU A 217 -10.88 -16.45 3.17
CA GLU A 217 -9.79 -15.73 3.82
C GLU A 217 -9.00 -16.64 4.79
N ASN A 218 -9.71 -17.47 5.55
CA ASN A 218 -9.05 -18.35 6.51
C ASN A 218 -8.45 -19.59 5.82
N LYS A 219 -7.13 -19.78 5.98
CA LYS A 219 -6.39 -20.87 5.34
C LYS A 219 -6.90 -22.27 5.73
N ALA A 220 -7.24 -22.47 7.00
CA ALA A 220 -7.74 -23.77 7.46
C ALA A 220 -9.10 -24.10 6.84
N ASN A 221 -9.98 -23.08 6.72
CA ASN A 221 -11.26 -23.21 6.04
C ASN A 221 -11.07 -23.55 4.55
N TYR A 222 -10.16 -22.85 3.88
CA TYR A 222 -9.84 -23.12 2.47
C TYR A 222 -9.28 -24.54 2.27
N GLU A 223 -8.37 -24.97 3.13
CA GLU A 223 -7.80 -26.32 3.05
C GLU A 223 -8.81 -27.44 3.31
N SER A 224 -9.82 -27.17 4.17
CA SER A 224 -10.90 -28.13 4.47
C SER A 224 -11.90 -28.30 3.32
N MET A 225 -11.91 -27.40 2.32
CA MET A 225 -12.81 -27.54 1.17
C MET A 225 -12.39 -28.75 0.32
N GLU A 226 -13.33 -29.66 0.13
CA GLU A 226 -13.17 -30.75 -0.84
C GLU A 226 -13.34 -30.21 -2.28
N TYR A 227 -12.62 -30.81 -3.23
CA TYR A 227 -12.74 -30.45 -4.64
C TYR A 227 -14.16 -30.71 -5.14
N ASP A 228 -14.75 -29.68 -5.76
CA ASP A 228 -16.01 -29.77 -6.48
C ASP A 228 -15.80 -29.20 -7.90
N PRO A 229 -16.08 -29.97 -8.99
CA PRO A 229 -15.89 -29.50 -10.36
C PRO A 229 -16.75 -28.29 -10.74
N LYS A 230 -17.80 -28.00 -9.96
CA LYS A 230 -18.70 -26.86 -10.15
C LYS A 230 -18.30 -25.62 -9.37
N VAL A 231 -17.26 -25.70 -8.53
CA VAL A 231 -16.86 -24.61 -7.61
C VAL A 231 -15.39 -24.28 -7.80
N LEU A 232 -15.10 -23.00 -7.93
CA LEU A 232 -13.75 -22.46 -7.83
C LEU A 232 -13.57 -21.86 -6.43
N TYR A 233 -12.72 -22.49 -5.63
CA TYR A 233 -12.32 -21.94 -4.32
C TYR A 233 -11.04 -21.14 -4.50
N LEU A 234 -11.04 -19.89 -4.07
CA LEU A 234 -9.89 -18.99 -4.08
C LEU A 234 -9.44 -18.71 -2.65
N PHE A 235 -8.16 -18.88 -2.38
CA PHE A 235 -7.59 -18.46 -1.11
C PHE A 235 -7.23 -16.97 -1.17
N CYS A 236 -7.83 -16.19 -0.24
CA CYS A 236 -7.58 -14.77 -0.08
C CYS A 236 -6.79 -14.56 1.22
N HIS A 237 -5.51 -14.29 1.11
CA HIS A 237 -4.63 -14.12 2.27
C HIS A 237 -4.67 -12.72 2.90
N GLY A 238 -5.70 -11.95 2.63
CA GLY A 238 -5.88 -10.53 2.92
C GLY A 238 -6.27 -9.79 1.64
N TYR A 239 -5.68 -8.63 1.40
CA TYR A 239 -5.87 -7.91 0.12
C TYR A 239 -5.09 -8.60 -1.00
N PHE A 240 -5.78 -8.87 -2.11
CA PHE A 240 -5.11 -9.36 -3.31
C PHE A 240 -4.16 -8.30 -3.87
N SER A 241 -2.96 -8.73 -4.23
CA SER A 241 -1.97 -7.88 -4.87
C SER A 241 -2.42 -7.43 -6.27
N PRO A 242 -1.84 -6.35 -6.83
CA PRO A 242 -2.21 -5.86 -8.16
C PRO A 242 -2.14 -6.93 -9.27
N LYS A 243 -1.18 -7.88 -9.19
CA LYS A 243 -1.07 -8.96 -10.17
C LYS A 243 -2.17 -10.00 -10.02
N GLU A 244 -2.54 -10.33 -8.77
CA GLU A 244 -3.67 -11.22 -8.47
C GLU A 244 -4.99 -10.59 -8.89
N VAL A 245 -5.22 -9.31 -8.56
CA VAL A 245 -6.41 -8.56 -9.00
C VAL A 245 -6.54 -8.59 -10.51
N ARG A 246 -5.47 -8.28 -11.25
CA ARG A 246 -5.47 -8.31 -12.72
C ARG A 246 -5.82 -9.71 -13.26
N PHE A 247 -5.23 -10.75 -12.73
CA PHE A 247 -5.50 -12.14 -13.13
C PHE A 247 -6.97 -12.50 -12.88
N LEU A 248 -7.50 -12.19 -11.69
CA LEU A 248 -8.88 -12.46 -11.31
C LEU A 248 -9.89 -11.65 -12.13
N GLN A 249 -9.59 -10.38 -12.42
CA GLN A 249 -10.40 -9.57 -13.34
C GLN A 249 -10.45 -10.14 -14.75
N MET A 250 -9.32 -10.68 -15.25
CA MET A 250 -9.32 -11.35 -16.56
C MET A 250 -10.12 -12.66 -16.51
N LEU A 251 -10.02 -13.43 -15.42
CA LEU A 251 -10.82 -14.64 -15.21
C LEU A 251 -12.32 -14.31 -15.22
N MET A 252 -12.73 -13.27 -14.49
CA MET A 252 -14.13 -12.83 -14.42
C MET A 252 -14.70 -12.39 -15.79
N LYS A 253 -13.89 -11.87 -16.69
CA LYS A 253 -14.33 -11.54 -18.07
C LYS A 253 -14.71 -12.78 -18.88
N THR A 254 -14.24 -13.96 -18.49
CA THR A 254 -14.56 -15.23 -19.15
C THR A 254 -15.64 -16.03 -18.42
N ALA A 255 -16.04 -15.56 -17.25
CA ALA A 255 -17.07 -16.20 -16.44
C ALA A 255 -18.47 -16.00 -17.08
N PRO A 256 -19.40 -16.97 -16.93
CA PRO A 256 -20.80 -16.77 -17.28
C PRO A 256 -21.43 -15.62 -16.51
N GLU A 257 -22.43 -14.93 -17.12
CA GLU A 257 -23.15 -13.82 -16.45
C GLU A 257 -23.86 -14.29 -15.16
N GLU A 258 -24.26 -15.55 -15.12
CA GLU A 258 -24.99 -16.16 -14.00
C GLU A 258 -24.06 -16.68 -12.89
N ILE A 259 -22.72 -16.54 -13.02
CA ILE A 259 -21.77 -17.00 -12.01
C ILE A 259 -22.06 -16.37 -10.65
N GLN A 260 -22.15 -17.19 -9.64
CA GLN A 260 -22.35 -16.71 -8.26
C GLN A 260 -21.01 -16.60 -7.55
N CYS A 261 -20.68 -15.41 -7.02
CA CYS A 261 -19.47 -15.17 -6.28
C CYS A 261 -19.78 -14.99 -4.79
N TYR A 262 -19.07 -15.73 -3.96
CA TYR A 262 -19.22 -15.72 -2.51
C TYR A 262 -17.91 -15.38 -1.82
N HIS A 263 -17.98 -14.76 -0.65
CA HIS A 263 -16.84 -14.49 0.21
C HIS A 263 -17.08 -15.04 1.61
N TRP A 264 -16.09 -15.74 2.13
CA TRP A 264 -16.05 -16.24 3.49
C TRP A 264 -14.79 -15.70 4.18
N GLY A 265 -14.95 -14.60 4.88
CA GLY A 265 -13.90 -13.93 5.65
C GLY A 265 -14.24 -13.86 7.13
N ASP A 266 -13.36 -13.24 7.88
CA ASP A 266 -13.57 -12.98 9.29
C ASP A 266 -14.67 -11.91 9.49
N MET A 267 -15.47 -12.04 10.54
CA MET A 267 -16.56 -11.10 10.87
C MET A 267 -16.04 -9.98 11.78
N ASP A 268 -14.89 -9.44 11.47
CA ASP A 268 -14.33 -8.25 12.11
C ASP A 268 -14.24 -7.09 11.12
N TYR A 269 -13.73 -5.96 11.57
CA TYR A 269 -13.59 -4.78 10.71
C TYR A 269 -12.68 -5.05 9.51
N GLY A 270 -11.56 -5.76 9.69
CA GLY A 270 -10.62 -6.12 8.63
C GLY A 270 -11.26 -7.00 7.56
N GLY A 271 -11.92 -8.09 7.95
CA GLY A 271 -12.59 -9.01 7.02
C GLY A 271 -13.72 -8.33 6.24
N ILE A 272 -14.45 -7.39 6.87
CA ILE A 272 -15.47 -6.59 6.16
C ILE A 272 -14.81 -5.69 5.11
N GLN A 273 -13.68 -5.05 5.40
CA GLN A 273 -12.96 -4.21 4.44
C GLN A 273 -12.43 -5.05 3.27
N ILE A 274 -11.86 -6.23 3.54
CA ILE A 274 -11.42 -7.16 2.49
C ILE A 274 -12.58 -7.60 1.61
N PHE A 275 -13.74 -7.90 2.19
CA PHE A 275 -14.96 -8.21 1.44
C PHE A 275 -15.34 -7.06 0.49
N LEU A 276 -15.46 -5.84 1.00
CA LEU A 276 -15.81 -4.65 0.20
C LEU A 276 -14.77 -4.36 -0.88
N TYR A 277 -13.49 -4.52 -0.58
CA TYR A 277 -12.43 -4.38 -1.58
C TYR A 277 -12.58 -5.38 -2.72
N ASN A 278 -12.82 -6.66 -2.41
CA ASN A 278 -13.01 -7.73 -3.39
C ASN A 278 -14.27 -7.51 -4.24
N GLU A 279 -15.37 -7.05 -3.62
CA GLU A 279 -16.59 -6.69 -4.33
C GLU A 279 -16.38 -5.55 -5.33
N ASN A 280 -15.74 -4.47 -4.87
CA ASN A 280 -15.56 -3.28 -5.69
C ASN A 280 -14.54 -3.45 -6.82
N ASN A 281 -13.52 -4.30 -6.62
CA ASN A 281 -12.40 -4.39 -7.55
C ASN A 281 -12.39 -5.64 -8.43
N ILE A 282 -13.02 -6.75 -7.98
CA ILE A 282 -12.84 -8.06 -8.65
C ILE A 282 -14.16 -8.75 -8.96
N PHE A 283 -15.05 -8.90 -7.96
CA PHE A 283 -16.23 -9.75 -8.00
C PHE A 283 -17.51 -8.92 -7.82
N PRO A 284 -18.09 -8.36 -8.89
CA PRO A 284 -19.34 -7.60 -8.78
C PRO A 284 -20.46 -8.45 -8.16
N ASN A 285 -21.24 -7.87 -7.25
CA ASN A 285 -22.31 -8.55 -6.52
C ASN A 285 -21.83 -9.72 -5.66
N LEU A 286 -20.68 -9.58 -5.01
CA LEU A 286 -20.13 -10.56 -4.09
C LEU A 286 -21.09 -10.80 -2.92
N ILE A 287 -21.36 -12.06 -2.59
CA ILE A 287 -22.32 -12.44 -1.55
C ILE A 287 -21.56 -12.90 -0.31
N PRO A 288 -21.82 -12.34 0.89
CA PRO A 288 -21.20 -12.84 2.11
C PRO A 288 -21.74 -14.25 2.41
N TRP A 289 -20.82 -15.21 2.63
CA TRP A 289 -21.15 -16.60 2.93
C TRP A 289 -20.61 -16.99 4.29
N LYS A 290 -21.48 -17.51 5.16
CA LYS A 290 -21.14 -17.80 6.57
C LYS A 290 -20.62 -16.58 7.34
N MET A 291 -20.98 -15.38 6.92
CA MET A 291 -20.67 -14.10 7.56
C MET A 291 -21.93 -13.43 8.10
N ASP A 292 -22.90 -14.22 8.55
CA ASP A 292 -24.18 -13.76 9.11
C ASP A 292 -24.25 -14.01 10.62
N GLU A 293 -25.21 -13.38 11.29
CA GLU A 293 -25.39 -13.50 12.73
C GLU A 293 -25.61 -14.95 13.21
N PRO A 294 -26.39 -15.82 12.51
CA PRO A 294 -26.48 -17.23 12.85
C PRO A 294 -25.16 -17.96 12.81
N SER A 295 -24.33 -17.73 11.78
CA SER A 295 -23.01 -18.35 11.64
C SER A 295 -22.06 -17.88 12.74
N TYR A 296 -22.11 -16.60 13.11
CA TYR A 296 -21.33 -16.04 14.21
C TYR A 296 -21.70 -16.69 15.55
N LYS A 297 -22.99 -16.84 15.83
CA LYS A 297 -23.46 -17.48 17.07
C LYS A 297 -23.06 -18.96 17.15
N ALA A 298 -23.14 -19.67 16.02
CA ALA A 298 -22.74 -21.09 15.95
C ALA A 298 -21.22 -21.29 16.13
N ALA A 299 -20.40 -20.29 15.84
CA ALA A 299 -18.95 -20.35 16.04
C ALA A 299 -18.54 -20.06 17.50
N LEU A 300 -19.44 -19.50 18.32
CA LEU A 300 -19.19 -19.21 19.75
C LEU A 300 -19.59 -20.37 20.67
N GLU A 301 -20.35 -21.35 20.19
CA GLU A 301 -20.76 -22.59 20.88
C GLU A 301 -19.72 -23.71 20.66
#